data_884941297965a4c86a70d77fc231ffd1
#
_entry.id   884941297965a4c86a70d77fc231ffd1
#
_cell.length_a   1.000
_cell.length_b   1.000
_cell.length_c   1.000
_cell.angle_alpha   90.00
_cell.angle_beta   90.00
_cell.angle_gamma   90.00
#
_symmetry.space_group_name_H-M   'P 1'
#
loop_
_entity.id
_entity.type
_entity.pdbx_description
1 polymer ?
#
loop_
_entity_poly.entity_id
_entity_poly.type
_entity_poly.pdbx_seq_one_letter_code
_entity_poly.pdbx_strand_id
1 'polypeptide(L)'
;KLPVISYDRLITGTDAVTYYATFDNGKVGQIQGQFLIDKLHPTVDDPKNIEIFYGSLDDNNAKFFYGEAMKILQPYIDKGALVVKSGQIKPEDTSIPSWRTDLASKRMDALIEQVGYAPDSGEKLDGILSPADCISSGIIFTLKKKGYTVDNIPVITGQDSTPEALKNIQEGYQAMTILKDGKQLQNAVLEMVKAISQGKEATINDTSTYNNGVMDMKTFLCKPELIDRSNLSKLL
;
A
#
# COMPACT_ATOMS: atom_id res chain seq x y z
N LYS A 1 -11.39 -30.10 17.57
CA LYS A 1 -11.13 -29.35 16.32
C LYS A 1 -9.72 -28.79 16.40
N LEU A 2 -8.88 -28.98 15.37
CA LEU A 2 -7.55 -28.39 15.34
C LEU A 2 -7.70 -26.88 15.11
N PRO A 3 -6.97 -26.02 15.86
CA PRO A 3 -6.93 -24.59 15.59
C PRO A 3 -6.32 -24.28 14.22
N VAL A 4 -6.90 -23.34 13.50
CA VAL A 4 -6.41 -22.87 12.19
C VAL A 4 -5.96 -21.42 12.35
N ILE A 5 -4.72 -21.14 11.94
CA ILE A 5 -4.16 -19.78 11.91
C ILE A 5 -4.14 -19.31 10.46
N SER A 6 -4.88 -18.25 10.15
CA SER A 6 -4.75 -17.56 8.86
C SER A 6 -3.46 -16.74 8.88
N TYR A 7 -2.63 -16.88 7.85
CA TYR A 7 -1.31 -16.24 7.76
C TYR A 7 -1.31 -15.19 6.65
N ASP A 8 -0.95 -13.96 6.97
CA ASP A 8 -0.86 -12.80 6.10
C ASP A 8 -2.21 -12.39 5.49
N ARG A 9 -2.85 -13.26 4.70
CA ARG A 9 -4.19 -13.03 4.12
C ARG A 9 -5.27 -13.72 4.93
N LEU A 10 -6.35 -12.98 5.21
CA LEU A 10 -7.47 -13.52 5.97
C LEU A 10 -8.32 -14.47 5.12
N ILE A 11 -8.52 -15.69 5.62
CA ILE A 11 -9.50 -16.62 5.06
C ILE A 11 -10.90 -16.17 5.51
N THR A 12 -11.75 -15.86 4.56
CA THR A 12 -13.09 -15.30 4.79
C THR A 12 -14.20 -16.32 4.58
N GLY A 13 -15.41 -16.02 5.08
CA GLY A 13 -16.62 -16.81 4.85
C GLY A 13 -16.68 -18.16 5.58
N THR A 14 -15.92 -18.36 6.66
CA THR A 14 -15.87 -19.62 7.40
C THR A 14 -15.65 -19.41 8.90
N ASP A 15 -16.18 -20.31 9.73
CA ASP A 15 -15.92 -20.40 11.17
C ASP A 15 -14.71 -21.29 11.50
N ALA A 16 -14.03 -21.80 10.50
CA ALA A 16 -12.90 -22.73 10.69
C ALA A 16 -11.64 -22.04 11.20
N VAL A 17 -11.45 -20.75 10.91
CA VAL A 17 -10.29 -19.96 11.34
C VAL A 17 -10.40 -19.60 12.80
N THR A 18 -9.36 -19.92 13.58
CA THR A 18 -9.32 -19.64 15.04
C THR A 18 -8.56 -18.34 15.32
N TYR A 19 -7.45 -18.13 14.60
CA TYR A 19 -6.56 -16.99 14.77
C TYR A 19 -6.16 -16.42 13.41
N TYR A 20 -5.79 -15.15 13.44
CA TYR A 20 -5.20 -14.47 12.29
C TYR A 20 -3.89 -13.80 12.69
N ALA A 21 -2.86 -13.95 11.88
CA ALA A 21 -1.57 -13.28 12.05
C ALA A 21 -1.23 -12.52 10.78
N THR A 22 -1.00 -11.22 10.90
CA THR A 22 -0.71 -10.33 9.76
C THR A 22 0.01 -9.07 10.25
N PHE A 23 0.27 -8.13 9.34
CA PHE A 23 0.70 -6.78 9.69
C PHE A 23 -0.51 -5.88 9.96
N ASP A 24 -0.28 -4.76 10.63
CA ASP A 24 -1.28 -3.69 10.76
C ASP A 24 -1.48 -3.01 9.39
N ASN A 25 -2.40 -3.58 8.60
CA ASN A 25 -2.69 -3.12 7.25
C ASN A 25 -3.34 -1.72 7.23
N GLY A 26 -4.06 -1.37 8.30
CA GLY A 26 -4.56 -0.01 8.47
C GLY A 26 -3.42 1.00 8.63
N LYS A 27 -2.44 0.65 9.44
CA LYS A 27 -1.24 1.49 9.63
C LYS A 27 -0.43 1.66 8.34
N VAL A 28 -0.37 0.64 7.48
CA VAL A 28 0.23 0.74 6.14
C VAL A 28 -0.43 1.86 5.34
N GLY A 29 -1.76 1.85 5.21
CA GLY A 29 -2.50 2.89 4.48
C GLY A 29 -2.31 4.27 5.08
N GLN A 30 -2.35 4.40 6.41
CA GLN A 30 -2.10 5.66 7.10
C GLN A 30 -0.70 6.22 6.78
N ILE A 31 0.33 5.37 6.80
CA ILE A 31 1.70 5.79 6.48
C ILE A 31 1.77 6.28 5.03
N GLN A 32 1.19 5.57 4.06
CA GLN A 32 1.21 5.95 2.65
C GLN A 32 0.47 7.29 2.41
N GLY A 33 -0.74 7.43 2.96
CA GLY A 33 -1.51 8.66 2.83
C GLY A 33 -0.82 9.85 3.47
N GLN A 34 -0.32 9.70 4.70
CA GLN A 34 0.38 10.77 5.41
C GLN A 34 1.69 11.17 4.71
N PHE A 35 2.44 10.18 4.20
CA PHE A 35 3.68 10.44 3.46
C PHE A 35 3.46 11.33 2.22
N LEU A 36 2.37 11.09 1.46
CA LEU A 36 2.01 11.95 0.34
C LEU A 36 1.72 13.38 0.79
N ILE A 37 0.93 13.56 1.87
CA ILE A 37 0.66 14.90 2.41
C ILE A 37 1.94 15.61 2.86
N ASP A 38 2.81 14.89 3.59
CA ASP A 38 4.06 15.44 4.13
C ASP A 38 5.09 15.78 3.02
N LYS A 39 5.03 15.14 1.86
CA LYS A 39 5.93 15.41 0.74
C LYS A 39 5.40 16.45 -0.23
N LEU A 40 4.09 16.48 -0.45
CA LEU A 40 3.46 17.34 -1.43
C LEU A 40 3.05 18.71 -0.86
N HIS A 41 2.79 18.79 0.44
CA HIS A 41 2.27 19.98 1.13
C HIS A 41 1.08 20.62 0.38
N PRO A 42 0.03 19.85 0.03
CA PRO A 42 -1.05 20.34 -0.81
C PRO A 42 -1.88 21.40 -0.08
N THR A 43 -2.16 22.52 -0.76
CA THR A 43 -3.06 23.56 -0.29
C THR A 43 -4.07 23.95 -1.37
N VAL A 44 -5.12 24.65 -1.01
CA VAL A 44 -6.10 25.15 -2.00
C VAL A 44 -5.47 26.15 -2.98
N ASP A 45 -4.49 26.93 -2.49
CA ASP A 45 -3.78 27.93 -3.31
C ASP A 45 -2.65 27.30 -4.15
N ASP A 46 -2.17 26.11 -3.77
CA ASP A 46 -1.17 25.33 -4.51
C ASP A 46 -1.60 23.85 -4.57
N PRO A 47 -2.64 23.54 -5.38
CA PRO A 47 -3.17 22.20 -5.49
C PRO A 47 -2.19 21.24 -6.15
N LYS A 48 -2.16 19.98 -5.71
CA LYS A 48 -1.30 18.95 -6.25
C LYS A 48 -2.11 17.88 -6.97
N ASN A 49 -1.64 17.49 -8.16
CA ASN A 49 -2.27 16.42 -8.94
C ASN A 49 -1.74 15.05 -8.50
N ILE A 50 -2.66 14.19 -8.13
CA ILE A 50 -2.33 12.82 -7.75
C ILE A 50 -3.14 11.80 -8.56
N GLU A 51 -2.59 10.60 -8.69
CA GLU A 51 -3.34 9.43 -9.16
C GLU A 51 -3.33 8.33 -8.12
N ILE A 52 -4.37 7.51 -8.15
CA ILE A 52 -4.61 6.47 -7.15
C ILE A 52 -4.58 5.10 -7.84
N PHE A 53 -3.85 4.18 -7.24
CA PHE A 53 -3.84 2.77 -7.58
C PHE A 53 -4.34 1.97 -6.38
N TYR A 54 -5.20 1.00 -6.64
CA TYR A 54 -5.70 0.05 -5.67
C TYR A 54 -5.04 -1.31 -5.91
N GLY A 55 -5.02 -2.16 -4.91
CA GLY A 55 -4.56 -3.55 -5.05
C GLY A 55 -5.55 -4.43 -5.80
N SER A 56 -5.46 -5.74 -5.59
CA SER A 56 -6.44 -6.67 -6.14
C SER A 56 -7.75 -6.65 -5.33
N LEU A 57 -8.90 -6.61 -6.00
CA LEU A 57 -10.21 -6.54 -5.34
C LEU A 57 -10.57 -7.79 -4.52
N ASP A 58 -9.96 -8.92 -4.86
CA ASP A 58 -10.13 -10.19 -4.16
C ASP A 58 -9.24 -10.32 -2.91
N ASP A 59 -8.34 -9.35 -2.67
CA ASP A 59 -7.49 -9.31 -1.48
C ASP A 59 -8.09 -8.42 -0.40
N ASN A 60 -8.48 -9.02 0.73
CA ASN A 60 -9.05 -8.27 1.85
C ASN A 60 -8.09 -7.21 2.42
N ASN A 61 -6.76 -7.41 2.32
CA ASN A 61 -5.78 -6.44 2.82
C ASN A 61 -5.83 -5.12 2.04
N ALA A 62 -6.10 -5.16 0.73
CA ALA A 62 -6.19 -3.98 -0.12
C ALA A 62 -7.22 -2.96 0.38
N LYS A 63 -8.32 -3.43 0.97
CA LYS A 63 -9.37 -2.57 1.56
C LYS A 63 -8.85 -1.72 2.70
N PHE A 64 -7.97 -2.29 3.53
CA PHE A 64 -7.38 -1.57 4.67
C PHE A 64 -6.35 -0.55 4.21
N PHE A 65 -5.45 -0.92 3.28
CA PHE A 65 -4.48 0.01 2.72
C PHE A 65 -5.16 1.23 2.13
N TYR A 66 -6.10 0.99 1.22
CA TYR A 66 -6.83 2.05 0.55
C TYR A 66 -7.71 2.87 1.51
N GLY A 67 -8.52 2.20 2.34
CA GLY A 67 -9.47 2.88 3.22
C GLY A 67 -8.78 3.83 4.19
N GLU A 68 -7.68 3.40 4.81
CA GLU A 68 -6.94 4.23 5.76
C GLU A 68 -6.12 5.34 5.07
N ALA A 69 -5.57 5.09 3.87
CA ALA A 69 -4.95 6.15 3.08
C ALA A 69 -5.97 7.22 2.68
N MET A 70 -7.16 6.80 2.21
CA MET A 70 -8.20 7.72 1.78
C MET A 70 -8.81 8.53 2.94
N LYS A 71 -8.87 8.01 4.17
CA LYS A 71 -9.26 8.82 5.34
C LYS A 71 -8.37 10.06 5.50
N ILE A 72 -7.11 9.97 5.09
CA ILE A 72 -6.16 11.08 5.15
C ILE A 72 -6.27 11.96 3.90
N LEU A 73 -6.34 11.36 2.70
CA LEU A 73 -6.31 12.09 1.44
C LEU A 73 -7.65 12.75 1.07
N GLN A 74 -8.79 12.11 1.38
CA GLN A 74 -10.12 12.57 0.99
C GLN A 74 -10.43 14.00 1.46
N PRO A 75 -10.10 14.42 2.70
CA PRO A 75 -10.33 15.79 3.13
C PRO A 75 -9.58 16.85 2.30
N TYR A 76 -8.43 16.49 1.71
CA TYR A 76 -7.67 17.37 0.81
C TYR A 76 -8.26 17.38 -0.60
N ILE A 77 -8.77 16.23 -1.05
CA ILE A 77 -9.49 16.11 -2.33
C ILE A 77 -10.79 16.93 -2.28
N ASP A 78 -11.56 16.79 -1.22
CA ASP A 78 -12.83 17.51 -1.04
C ASP A 78 -12.66 19.04 -1.00
N LYS A 79 -11.52 19.51 -0.52
CA LYS A 79 -11.16 20.93 -0.49
C LYS A 79 -10.51 21.44 -1.79
N GLY A 80 -10.21 20.54 -2.72
CA GLY A 80 -9.49 20.86 -3.95
C GLY A 80 -7.98 21.10 -3.78
N ALA A 81 -7.41 20.79 -2.62
CA ALA A 81 -5.96 20.84 -2.39
C ALA A 81 -5.22 19.64 -3.03
N LEU A 82 -5.88 18.49 -3.12
CA LEU A 82 -5.46 17.38 -3.98
C LEU A 82 -6.47 17.19 -5.11
N VAL A 83 -5.98 16.96 -6.31
CA VAL A 83 -6.81 16.78 -7.50
C VAL A 83 -6.47 15.43 -8.15
N VAL A 84 -7.46 14.58 -8.31
CA VAL A 84 -7.35 13.34 -9.11
C VAL A 84 -7.86 13.67 -10.51
N LYS A 85 -6.94 14.05 -11.41
CA LYS A 85 -7.27 14.55 -12.76
C LYS A 85 -8.02 13.53 -13.61
N SER A 86 -7.73 12.23 -13.44
CA SER A 86 -8.46 11.17 -14.12
C SER A 86 -9.92 11.03 -13.65
N GLY A 87 -10.25 11.55 -12.46
CA GLY A 87 -11.51 11.29 -11.76
C GLY A 87 -11.66 9.87 -11.21
N GLN A 88 -10.64 9.02 -11.37
CA GLN A 88 -10.67 7.62 -10.95
C GLN A 88 -10.25 7.50 -9.49
N ILE A 89 -11.22 7.41 -8.60
CA ILE A 89 -10.99 7.32 -7.14
C ILE A 89 -11.44 5.95 -6.61
N LYS A 90 -12.55 5.41 -7.10
CA LYS A 90 -13.14 4.19 -6.55
C LYS A 90 -12.23 2.96 -6.74
N PRO A 91 -12.28 1.99 -5.81
CA PRO A 91 -11.52 0.74 -5.94
C PRO A 91 -11.71 0.02 -7.28
N GLU A 92 -12.95 0.03 -7.81
CA GLU A 92 -13.30 -0.63 -9.08
C GLU A 92 -12.57 0.01 -10.27
N ASP A 93 -12.37 1.33 -10.24
CA ASP A 93 -11.73 2.09 -11.32
C ASP A 93 -10.19 2.07 -11.23
N THR A 94 -9.65 1.79 -10.04
CA THR A 94 -8.22 1.92 -9.72
C THR A 94 -7.52 0.59 -9.45
N SER A 95 -8.27 -0.53 -9.45
CA SER A 95 -7.76 -1.85 -9.08
C SER A 95 -6.75 -2.41 -10.08
N ILE A 96 -5.78 -3.14 -9.54
CA ILE A 96 -4.79 -3.90 -10.31
C ILE A 96 -5.00 -5.39 -10.01
N PRO A 97 -5.71 -6.13 -10.88
CA PRO A 97 -5.99 -7.54 -10.69
C PRO A 97 -4.73 -8.35 -10.42
N SER A 98 -4.80 -9.22 -9.40
CA SER A 98 -3.70 -10.09 -8.98
C SER A 98 -2.38 -9.36 -8.70
N TRP A 99 -2.43 -8.07 -8.38
CA TRP A 99 -1.26 -7.23 -8.08
C TRP A 99 -0.22 -7.18 -9.23
N ARG A 100 -0.65 -7.36 -10.46
CA ARG A 100 0.23 -7.53 -11.62
C ARG A 100 0.92 -6.24 -12.04
N THR A 101 2.24 -6.27 -12.10
CA THR A 101 3.12 -5.17 -12.54
C THR A 101 2.79 -4.69 -13.96
N ASP A 102 2.55 -5.62 -14.90
CA ASP A 102 2.23 -5.27 -16.28
C ASP A 102 0.87 -4.58 -16.43
N LEU A 103 -0.11 -4.89 -15.57
CA LEU A 103 -1.40 -4.21 -15.56
C LEU A 103 -1.25 -2.81 -14.94
N ALA A 104 -0.42 -2.64 -13.93
CA ALA A 104 -0.10 -1.33 -13.38
C ALA A 104 0.58 -0.43 -14.44
N SER A 105 1.54 -0.99 -15.21
CA SER A 105 2.18 -0.30 -16.32
C SER A 105 1.18 0.14 -17.39
N LYS A 106 0.27 -0.74 -17.81
CA LYS A 106 -0.78 -0.42 -18.79
C LYS A 106 -1.73 0.66 -18.29
N ARG A 107 -2.15 0.58 -17.01
CA ARG A 107 -3.02 1.59 -16.41
C ARG A 107 -2.32 2.94 -16.34
N MET A 108 -1.02 2.98 -15.98
CA MET A 108 -0.26 4.23 -15.95
C MET A 108 -0.14 4.85 -17.36
N ASP A 109 0.10 4.03 -18.38
CA ASP A 109 0.15 4.49 -19.78
C ASP A 109 -1.19 5.11 -20.21
N ALA A 110 -2.30 4.46 -19.88
CA ALA A 110 -3.65 4.97 -20.16
C ALA A 110 -3.95 6.29 -19.42
N LEU A 111 -3.53 6.43 -18.16
CA LEU A 111 -3.69 7.67 -17.40
C LEU A 111 -2.89 8.83 -18.01
N ILE A 112 -1.67 8.56 -18.46
CA ILE A 112 -0.84 9.56 -19.15
C ILE A 112 -1.55 10.05 -20.42
N GLU A 113 -2.09 9.14 -21.21
CA GLU A 113 -2.81 9.49 -22.45
C GLU A 113 -4.14 10.21 -22.17
N GLN A 114 -4.91 9.73 -21.17
CA GLN A 114 -6.21 10.31 -20.83
C GLN A 114 -6.10 11.75 -20.32
N VAL A 115 -5.12 12.02 -19.45
CA VAL A 115 -4.99 13.30 -18.76
C VAL A 115 -4.03 14.24 -19.47
N GLY A 116 -3.10 13.72 -20.25
CA GLY A 116 -2.04 14.49 -20.89
C GLY A 116 -0.86 14.78 -19.96
N TYR A 117 -0.56 13.88 -19.04
CA TYR A 117 0.62 14.02 -18.19
C TYR A 117 1.91 13.95 -19.02
N ALA A 118 2.80 14.92 -18.79
CA ALA A 118 4.09 14.94 -19.45
C ALA A 118 5.17 15.56 -18.54
N PRO A 119 6.45 15.12 -18.67
CA PRO A 119 7.53 15.60 -17.81
C PRO A 119 7.85 17.07 -17.98
N ASP A 120 7.76 17.61 -19.22
CA ASP A 120 8.22 18.95 -19.55
C ASP A 120 7.11 19.90 -20.09
N SER A 121 5.98 19.33 -20.51
CA SER A 121 4.85 20.10 -21.06
C SER A 121 3.56 19.31 -20.91
N GLY A 122 2.51 19.94 -20.47
CA GLY A 122 1.23 19.30 -20.22
C GLY A 122 0.84 19.32 -18.74
N GLU A 123 -0.05 18.43 -18.34
CA GLU A 123 -0.46 18.34 -16.95
C GLU A 123 0.67 17.73 -16.10
N LYS A 124 0.97 18.38 -14.99
CA LYS A 124 1.94 17.87 -14.02
C LYS A 124 1.30 16.80 -13.15
N LEU A 125 2.01 15.71 -12.92
CA LEU A 125 1.68 14.69 -11.94
C LEU A 125 2.61 14.82 -10.73
N ASP A 126 2.06 15.16 -9.56
CA ASP A 126 2.84 15.42 -8.36
C ASP A 126 3.00 14.18 -7.47
N GLY A 127 1.99 13.32 -7.40
CA GLY A 127 2.04 12.14 -6.55
C GLY A 127 1.22 10.98 -7.04
N ILE A 128 1.57 9.79 -6.58
CA ILE A 128 0.84 8.55 -6.85
C ILE A 128 0.71 7.76 -5.55
N LEU A 129 -0.54 7.51 -5.14
CA LEU A 129 -0.83 6.52 -4.13
C LEU A 129 -0.72 5.14 -4.78
N SER A 130 0.37 4.44 -4.51
CA SER A 130 0.59 3.06 -4.95
C SER A 130 0.63 2.14 -3.74
N PRO A 131 -0.20 1.09 -3.69
CA PRO A 131 -0.35 0.27 -2.49
C PRO A 131 0.77 -0.76 -2.31
N ALA A 132 1.58 -1.05 -3.34
CA ALA A 132 2.65 -2.06 -3.26
C ALA A 132 3.76 -1.82 -4.29
N ASP A 133 4.96 -2.31 -3.99
CA ASP A 133 6.16 -2.14 -4.81
C ASP A 133 6.02 -2.76 -6.20
N CYS A 134 5.34 -3.89 -6.33
CA CYS A 134 5.09 -4.52 -7.63
C CYS A 134 4.24 -3.61 -8.55
N ILE A 135 3.30 -2.84 -7.99
CA ILE A 135 2.53 -1.84 -8.73
C ILE A 135 3.41 -0.62 -9.03
N SER A 136 4.16 -0.14 -8.03
CA SER A 136 5.10 0.99 -8.20
C SER A 136 6.14 0.72 -9.28
N SER A 137 6.67 -0.51 -9.37
CA SER A 137 7.61 -0.91 -10.43
C SER A 137 7.01 -0.76 -11.83
N GLY A 138 5.75 -1.17 -12.02
CA GLY A 138 5.04 -1.00 -13.29
C GLY A 138 4.80 0.47 -13.64
N ILE A 139 4.45 1.27 -12.66
CA ILE A 139 4.27 2.73 -12.79
C ILE A 139 5.60 3.38 -13.19
N ILE A 140 6.67 3.13 -12.45
CA ILE A 140 8.01 3.70 -12.68
C ILE A 140 8.53 3.29 -14.05
N PHE A 141 8.37 2.02 -14.45
CA PHE A 141 8.74 1.57 -15.78
C PHE A 141 8.08 2.41 -16.88
N THR A 142 6.78 2.64 -16.78
CA THR A 142 6.05 3.45 -17.75
C THR A 142 6.50 4.91 -17.74
N LEU A 143 6.64 5.52 -16.57
CA LEU A 143 7.08 6.91 -16.44
C LEU A 143 8.48 7.11 -17.07
N LYS A 144 9.43 6.22 -16.77
CA LYS A 144 10.77 6.24 -17.39
C LYS A 144 10.69 6.16 -18.93
N LYS A 145 9.85 5.27 -19.45
CA LYS A 145 9.62 5.13 -20.90
C LYS A 145 9.02 6.39 -21.54
N LYS A 146 8.23 7.16 -20.77
CA LYS A 146 7.64 8.44 -21.21
C LYS A 146 8.56 9.64 -20.96
N GLY A 147 9.80 9.44 -20.55
CA GLY A 147 10.81 10.48 -20.39
C GLY A 147 10.90 11.11 -18.99
N TYR A 148 10.20 10.57 -18.00
CA TYR A 148 10.37 11.06 -16.62
C TYR A 148 11.74 10.66 -16.07
N THR A 149 12.37 11.60 -15.39
CA THR A 149 13.67 11.45 -14.73
C THR A 149 13.51 11.62 -13.22
N VAL A 150 14.58 11.46 -12.47
CA VAL A 150 14.58 11.66 -11.01
C VAL A 150 14.21 13.10 -10.60
N ASP A 151 14.38 14.07 -11.50
CA ASP A 151 14.10 15.48 -11.22
C ASP A 151 12.62 15.86 -11.36
N ASN A 152 11.84 15.04 -12.08
CA ASN A 152 10.43 15.34 -12.38
C ASN A 152 9.46 14.17 -12.15
N ILE A 153 9.95 13.02 -11.65
CA ILE A 153 9.08 11.90 -11.30
C ILE A 153 8.18 12.25 -10.12
N PRO A 154 6.89 11.87 -10.14
CA PRO A 154 5.99 12.11 -9.01
C PRO A 154 6.45 11.39 -7.73
N VAL A 155 5.96 11.84 -6.58
CA VAL A 155 6.12 11.13 -5.30
C VAL A 155 5.33 9.84 -5.33
N ILE A 156 6.01 8.67 -5.36
CA ILE A 156 5.39 7.36 -5.49
C ILE A 156 5.53 6.59 -4.17
N THR A 157 4.42 6.13 -3.60
CA THR A 157 4.41 5.25 -2.43
C THR A 157 4.60 3.78 -2.83
N GLY A 158 4.80 2.90 -1.86
CA GLY A 158 4.89 1.45 -2.04
C GLY A 158 4.81 0.71 -0.72
N GLN A 159 4.92 -0.60 -0.75
CA GLN A 159 5.13 -1.48 0.40
C GLN A 159 5.76 -2.80 -0.07
N ASP A 160 6.32 -3.55 0.86
CA ASP A 160 6.96 -4.87 0.81
C ASP A 160 8.49 -4.82 0.77
N SER A 161 9.09 -3.64 0.58
CA SER A 161 10.56 -3.44 0.59
C SER A 161 11.29 -4.41 -0.34
N THR A 162 10.76 -4.58 -1.57
CA THR A 162 11.38 -5.44 -2.57
C THR A 162 12.76 -4.91 -2.98
N PRO A 163 13.70 -5.77 -3.38
CA PRO A 163 15.03 -5.33 -3.84
C PRO A 163 14.98 -4.25 -4.93
N GLU A 164 14.00 -4.36 -5.84
CA GLU A 164 13.78 -3.37 -6.90
C GLU A 164 13.32 -2.03 -6.32
N ALA A 165 12.38 -2.04 -5.35
CA ALA A 165 11.92 -0.81 -4.70
C ALA A 165 13.03 -0.14 -3.91
N LEU A 166 13.85 -0.89 -3.15
CA LEU A 166 15.01 -0.34 -2.44
C LEU A 166 15.99 0.35 -3.40
N LYS A 167 16.26 -0.28 -4.56
CA LYS A 167 17.06 0.32 -5.62
C LYS A 167 16.40 1.59 -6.18
N ASN A 168 15.10 1.56 -6.49
CA ASN A 168 14.37 2.72 -6.99
C ASN A 168 14.37 3.88 -5.97
N ILE A 169 14.29 3.60 -4.67
CA ILE A 169 14.40 4.62 -3.61
C ILE A 169 15.83 5.21 -3.57
N GLN A 170 16.84 4.36 -3.66
CA GLN A 170 18.23 4.80 -3.70
C GLN A 170 18.53 5.69 -4.90
N GLU A 171 18.00 5.32 -6.07
CA GLU A 171 18.15 6.08 -7.31
C GLU A 171 17.27 7.34 -7.37
N GLY A 172 16.18 7.42 -6.56
CA GLY A 172 15.27 8.56 -6.51
C GLY A 172 14.00 8.43 -7.38
N TYR A 173 13.70 7.24 -7.90
CA TYR A 173 12.49 6.96 -8.69
C TYR A 173 11.28 6.55 -7.87
N GLN A 174 11.48 6.07 -6.65
CA GLN A 174 10.42 5.78 -5.68
C GLN A 174 10.69 6.56 -4.41
N ALA A 175 9.64 7.11 -3.80
CA ALA A 175 9.83 7.97 -2.64
C ALA A 175 9.92 7.19 -1.33
N MET A 176 9.17 6.10 -1.21
CA MET A 176 9.14 5.27 -0.02
C MET A 176 8.63 3.86 -0.30
N THR A 177 8.91 2.97 0.60
CA THR A 177 8.23 1.68 0.74
C THR A 177 7.92 1.41 2.22
N ILE A 178 7.23 0.31 2.50
CA ILE A 178 6.95 -0.14 3.86
C ILE A 178 7.53 -1.52 4.06
N LEU A 179 8.41 -1.63 5.06
CA LEU A 179 8.93 -2.92 5.49
C LEU A 179 7.87 -3.67 6.28
N LYS A 180 7.52 -4.83 5.77
CA LYS A 180 6.79 -5.89 6.47
C LYS A 180 7.77 -7.04 6.71
N ASP A 181 8.50 -7.00 7.83
CA ASP A 181 9.52 -8.00 8.12
C ASP A 181 8.91 -9.39 8.30
N GLY A 182 9.08 -10.24 7.29
CA GLY A 182 8.56 -11.60 7.27
C GLY A 182 9.04 -12.45 8.46
N LYS A 183 10.22 -12.17 9.02
CA LYS A 183 10.71 -12.86 10.24
C LYS A 183 9.84 -12.52 11.46
N GLN A 184 9.40 -11.26 11.56
CA GLN A 184 8.51 -10.85 12.65
C GLN A 184 7.19 -11.64 12.60
N LEU A 185 6.57 -11.74 11.42
CA LEU A 185 5.32 -12.49 11.24
C LEU A 185 5.51 -13.99 11.45
N GLN A 186 6.60 -14.57 10.93
CA GLN A 186 6.94 -15.98 11.16
C GLN A 186 7.11 -16.30 12.65
N ASN A 187 7.86 -15.48 13.38
CA ASN A 187 8.07 -15.65 14.81
C ASN A 187 6.76 -15.53 15.60
N ALA A 188 5.90 -14.58 15.23
CA ALA A 188 4.58 -14.46 15.86
C ALA A 188 3.76 -15.74 15.70
N VAL A 189 3.71 -16.32 14.49
CA VAL A 189 2.98 -17.58 14.25
C VAL A 189 3.63 -18.76 14.96
N LEU A 190 4.96 -18.85 15.00
CA LEU A 190 5.65 -19.90 15.76
C LEU A 190 5.31 -19.86 17.25
N GLU A 191 5.27 -18.69 17.87
CA GLU A 191 4.88 -18.54 19.27
C GLU A 191 3.38 -18.86 19.47
N MET A 192 2.51 -18.51 18.53
CA MET A 192 1.10 -18.93 18.56
C MET A 192 0.96 -20.44 18.53
N VAL A 193 1.64 -21.11 17.58
CA VAL A 193 1.63 -22.60 17.47
C VAL A 193 2.16 -23.26 18.74
N LYS A 194 3.25 -22.74 19.29
CA LYS A 194 3.85 -23.24 20.54
C LYS A 194 2.89 -23.11 21.73
N ALA A 195 2.22 -21.97 21.89
CA ALA A 195 1.23 -21.80 22.94
C ALA A 195 0.07 -22.81 22.80
N ILE A 196 -0.48 -22.94 21.59
CA ILE A 196 -1.56 -23.87 21.27
C ILE A 196 -1.14 -25.32 21.55
N SER A 197 0.06 -25.73 21.17
CA SER A 197 0.58 -27.09 21.42
C SER A 197 0.73 -27.43 22.91
N GLN A 198 0.86 -26.40 23.75
CA GLN A 198 0.90 -26.53 25.21
C GLN A 198 -0.49 -26.43 25.88
N GLY A 199 -1.57 -26.40 25.09
CA GLY A 199 -2.93 -26.19 25.59
C GLY A 199 -3.22 -24.77 26.11
N LYS A 200 -2.40 -23.80 25.72
CA LYS A 200 -2.57 -22.37 26.09
C LYS A 200 -3.22 -21.59 24.93
N GLU A 201 -3.84 -20.46 25.26
CA GLU A 201 -4.27 -19.53 24.23
C GLU A 201 -3.07 -18.86 23.54
N ALA A 202 -3.20 -18.60 22.23
CA ALA A 202 -2.21 -17.86 21.49
C ALA A 202 -2.20 -16.38 21.91
N THR A 203 -1.04 -15.73 21.88
CA THR A 203 -0.93 -14.29 22.09
C THR A 203 -1.57 -13.55 20.94
N ILE A 204 -2.44 -12.61 21.26
CA ILE A 204 -3.12 -11.70 20.33
C ILE A 204 -2.99 -10.26 20.83
N ASN A 205 -3.14 -9.29 19.94
CA ASN A 205 -3.12 -7.87 20.29
C ASN A 205 -4.24 -7.07 19.63
N ASP A 206 -5.14 -7.76 18.90
CA ASP A 206 -6.33 -7.16 18.30
C ASP A 206 -7.48 -8.17 18.21
N THR A 207 -8.73 -7.68 18.40
CA THR A 207 -9.96 -8.48 18.32
C THR A 207 -11.10 -7.76 17.63
N SER A 208 -10.86 -6.57 17.07
CA SER A 208 -11.92 -5.71 16.56
C SER A 208 -11.69 -5.20 15.13
N THR A 209 -10.45 -5.23 14.67
CA THR A 209 -10.12 -4.67 13.34
C THR A 209 -10.59 -5.58 12.20
N TYR A 210 -10.48 -6.90 12.39
CA TYR A 210 -10.73 -7.86 11.32
C TYR A 210 -11.93 -8.73 11.60
N ASN A 211 -12.89 -8.70 10.68
CA ASN A 211 -14.02 -9.62 10.61
C ASN A 211 -13.91 -10.45 9.32
N ASN A 212 -14.03 -11.77 9.44
CA ASN A 212 -13.89 -12.67 8.29
C ASN A 212 -15.21 -12.93 7.53
N GLY A 213 -16.24 -12.14 7.84
CA GLY A 213 -17.59 -12.30 7.29
C GLY A 213 -18.49 -13.24 8.13
N VAL A 214 -17.92 -13.93 9.12
CA VAL A 214 -18.66 -14.81 10.05
C VAL A 214 -18.44 -14.39 11.49
N MET A 215 -17.21 -13.96 11.84
CA MET A 215 -16.84 -13.60 13.20
C MET A 215 -15.68 -12.61 13.23
N ASP A 216 -15.56 -11.86 14.33
CA ASP A 216 -14.40 -11.06 14.62
C ASP A 216 -13.20 -11.94 14.96
N MET A 217 -12.05 -11.60 14.42
CA MET A 217 -10.87 -12.44 14.48
C MET A 217 -9.99 -12.12 15.68
N LYS A 218 -9.57 -13.16 16.39
CA LYS A 218 -8.45 -13.08 17.34
C LYS A 218 -7.16 -12.90 16.56
N THR A 219 -6.62 -11.67 16.51
CA THR A 219 -5.55 -11.30 15.59
C THR A 219 -4.25 -10.92 16.31
N PHE A 220 -3.13 -11.29 15.73
CA PHE A 220 -1.82 -10.71 16.05
C PHE A 220 -1.35 -9.82 14.91
N LEU A 221 -1.21 -8.54 15.20
CA LEU A 221 -0.76 -7.52 14.25
C LEU A 221 0.72 -7.23 14.46
N CYS A 222 1.52 -7.50 13.45
CA CYS A 222 2.91 -7.07 13.34
C CYS A 222 2.99 -5.61 12.92
N LYS A 223 4.03 -4.91 13.37
CA LYS A 223 4.21 -3.48 13.09
C LYS A 223 4.89 -3.27 11.73
N PRO A 224 4.28 -2.53 10.78
CA PRO A 224 4.95 -2.08 9.57
C PRO A 224 5.90 -0.91 9.86
N GLU A 225 6.98 -0.78 9.08
CA GLU A 225 7.96 0.32 9.21
C GLU A 225 8.11 1.07 7.89
N LEU A 226 8.03 2.41 7.94
CA LEU A 226 8.33 3.27 6.80
C LEU A 226 9.81 3.19 6.46
N ILE A 227 10.10 2.96 5.19
CA ILE A 227 11.44 3.03 4.60
C ILE A 227 11.45 4.07 3.49
N ASP A 228 12.30 5.07 3.64
CA ASP A 228 12.60 6.06 2.63
C ASP A 228 14.13 6.26 2.51
N ARG A 229 14.55 7.25 1.72
CA ARG A 229 15.97 7.51 1.50
C ARG A 229 16.76 7.83 2.80
N SER A 230 16.10 8.34 3.84
CA SER A 230 16.74 8.73 5.09
C SER A 230 17.14 7.54 5.96
N ASN A 231 16.44 6.41 5.83
CA ASN A 231 16.67 5.22 6.66
C ASN A 231 16.91 3.92 5.86
N LEU A 232 17.02 4.05 4.53
CA LEU A 232 17.24 2.92 3.61
C LEU A 232 18.46 2.07 3.96
N SER A 233 19.52 2.67 4.54
CA SER A 233 20.73 1.97 4.96
C SER A 233 20.50 0.85 5.99
N LYS A 234 19.34 0.81 6.64
CA LYS A 234 18.97 -0.30 7.52
C LYS A 234 18.75 -1.63 6.78
N LEU A 235 18.51 -1.57 5.48
CA LEU A 235 18.14 -2.73 4.63
C LEU A 235 19.19 -3.05 3.56
N LEU A 236 20.20 -2.22 3.37
CA LEU A 236 21.33 -2.40 2.48
C LEU A 236 22.55 -2.89 3.26
#